data_29972166421ee084761d93a2a3dc6c4f
#
_entry.id   29972166421ee084761d93a2a3dc6c4f
#
_cell.length_a   1.000
_cell.length_b   1.000
_cell.length_c   1.000
_cell.angle_alpha   90.00
_cell.angle_beta   90.00
_cell.angle_gamma   90.00
#
_symmetry.space_group_name_H-M   'P 1'
#
loop_
_entity.id
_entity.type
_entity.pdbx_description
1 polymer ?
#
loop_
_entity_poly.entity_id
_entity_poly.type
_entity_poly.pdbx_seq_one_letter_code
_entity_poly.pdbx_strand_id
1 'polypeptide(L)'
;MKNLYVISGVTGMTGNELARQLVRMGHKVIGFDNFFASSLHTVEDIVNNSLFTFYQYDINDNAQMDSLKQEIQKEKGQYGLLVYINCAAVVHTEHFYHVNRTFTTNVLGMKMFLDQAIENGADIYINCSTSEVYSMQSWTPDGVKESDFITMSDAEHSQRTSYATGKLMTEFFIKDAVDEGKIKGCSIRFANVYSKNELY
;
A
#
# COMPACT_ATOMS: atom_id res chain seq x y z
N MET A 1 -0.57 13.91 20.43
CA MET A 1 0.72 14.12 19.72
C MET A 1 0.48 13.93 18.24
N LYS A 2 1.12 14.74 17.38
CA LYS A 2 1.02 14.54 15.91
C LYS A 2 1.88 13.36 15.51
N ASN A 3 1.40 12.53 14.58
CA ASN A 3 2.14 11.39 14.01
C ASN A 3 2.61 11.72 12.59
N LEU A 4 3.60 10.99 12.12
CA LEU A 4 4.07 11.02 10.74
C LEU A 4 3.58 9.76 10.01
N TYR A 5 2.88 9.97 8.90
CA TYR A 5 2.41 8.91 8.02
C TYR A 5 3.16 8.96 6.69
N VAL A 6 3.66 7.82 6.23
CA VAL A 6 4.28 7.66 4.92
C VAL A 6 3.38 6.77 4.07
N ILE A 7 2.88 7.28 2.94
CA ILE A 7 1.86 6.61 2.13
C ILE A 7 2.38 6.42 0.71
N SER A 8 2.53 5.16 0.28
CA SER A 8 2.77 4.81 -1.12
C SER A 8 1.44 4.79 -1.89
N GLY A 9 1.46 5.17 -3.18
CA GLY A 9 0.24 5.22 -3.98
C GLY A 9 -0.74 6.29 -3.48
N VAL A 10 -0.20 7.43 -3.00
CA VAL A 10 -0.97 8.47 -2.32
C VAL A 10 -1.96 9.19 -3.23
N THR A 11 -1.77 9.18 -4.53
CA THR A 11 -2.72 9.78 -5.49
C THR A 11 -3.76 8.78 -6.01
N GLY A 12 -3.61 7.48 -5.68
CA GLY A 12 -4.60 6.45 -5.93
C GLY A 12 -5.86 6.63 -5.08
N MET A 13 -6.91 5.89 -5.40
CA MET A 13 -8.24 6.00 -4.80
C MET A 13 -8.22 5.95 -3.25
N THR A 14 -7.59 4.94 -2.67
CA THR A 14 -7.50 4.78 -1.21
C THR A 14 -6.53 5.78 -0.60
N GLY A 15 -5.37 5.96 -1.23
CA GLY A 15 -4.28 6.81 -0.73
C GLY A 15 -4.68 8.27 -0.59
N ASN A 16 -5.38 8.82 -1.58
CA ASN A 16 -5.76 10.24 -1.57
C ASN A 16 -6.77 10.58 -0.46
N GLU A 17 -7.77 9.73 -0.25
CA GLU A 17 -8.76 9.96 0.81
C GLU A 17 -8.12 9.80 2.20
N LEU A 18 -7.28 8.79 2.37
CA LEU A 18 -6.55 8.57 3.62
C LEU A 18 -5.63 9.76 3.94
N ALA A 19 -4.85 10.25 2.97
CA ALA A 19 -3.99 11.42 3.15
C ALA A 19 -4.80 12.66 3.56
N ARG A 20 -5.93 12.89 2.90
CA ARG A 20 -6.84 14.01 3.18
C ARG A 20 -7.38 13.97 4.61
N GLN A 21 -7.83 12.78 5.05
CA GLN A 21 -8.35 12.61 6.41
C GLN A 21 -7.26 12.82 7.46
N LEU A 22 -6.07 12.25 7.26
CA LEU A 22 -4.95 12.40 8.18
C LEU A 22 -4.49 13.85 8.31
N VAL A 23 -4.42 14.58 7.21
CA VAL A 23 -4.12 16.03 7.21
C VAL A 23 -5.19 16.82 7.96
N ARG A 24 -6.48 16.52 7.75
CA ARG A 24 -7.59 17.14 8.51
C ARG A 24 -7.51 16.87 10.01
N MET A 25 -7.04 15.69 10.40
CA MET A 25 -6.81 15.31 11.80
C MET A 25 -5.55 15.98 12.40
N GLY A 26 -4.80 16.73 11.61
CA GLY A 26 -3.60 17.45 12.03
C GLY A 26 -2.33 16.62 12.04
N HIS A 27 -2.31 15.46 11.41
CA HIS A 27 -1.14 14.61 11.23
C HIS A 27 -0.28 15.07 10.04
N LYS A 28 1.01 14.76 10.08
CA LYS A 28 1.92 14.95 8.94
C LYS A 28 1.83 13.74 8.02
N VAL A 29 1.73 14.02 6.73
CA VAL A 29 1.72 12.98 5.69
C VAL A 29 2.85 13.27 4.69
N ILE A 30 3.69 12.28 4.46
CA ILE A 30 4.61 12.20 3.32
C ILE A 30 4.01 11.16 2.36
N GLY A 31 3.60 11.59 1.18
CA GLY A 31 3.01 10.72 0.18
C GLY A 31 3.84 10.67 -1.09
N PHE A 32 3.87 9.52 -1.76
CA PHE A 32 4.48 9.41 -3.08
C PHE A 32 3.67 8.53 -4.03
N ASP A 33 3.83 8.83 -5.33
CA ASP A 33 3.17 8.12 -6.43
C ASP A 33 3.94 8.34 -7.73
N ASN A 34 3.89 7.40 -8.66
CA ASN A 34 4.51 7.52 -9.97
C ASN A 34 3.52 7.94 -11.08
N PHE A 35 2.25 8.16 -10.73
CA PHE A 35 1.14 8.47 -11.64
C PHE A 35 0.84 7.39 -12.69
N PHE A 36 1.13 6.12 -12.38
CA PHE A 36 0.85 5.01 -13.29
C PHE A 36 -0.66 4.90 -13.63
N ALA A 37 -1.53 5.07 -12.63
CA ALA A 37 -2.99 4.96 -12.77
C ALA A 37 -3.73 6.11 -12.04
N SER A 38 -3.07 7.23 -11.82
CA SER A 38 -3.60 8.37 -11.06
C SER A 38 -2.95 9.67 -11.52
N SER A 39 -3.26 10.79 -10.87
CA SER A 39 -2.65 12.08 -11.15
C SER A 39 -2.63 12.97 -9.90
N LEU A 40 -1.84 14.05 -9.94
CA LEU A 40 -1.75 15.02 -8.86
C LEU A 40 -3.11 15.70 -8.54
N HIS A 41 -4.02 15.75 -9.52
CA HIS A 41 -5.35 16.32 -9.35
C HIS A 41 -6.14 15.69 -8.18
N THR A 42 -5.92 14.40 -7.89
CA THR A 42 -6.63 13.71 -6.81
C THR A 42 -6.28 14.23 -5.40
N VAL A 43 -5.18 14.95 -5.24
CA VAL A 43 -4.71 15.54 -3.97
C VAL A 43 -4.50 17.05 -4.05
N GLU A 44 -4.99 17.72 -5.10
CA GLU A 44 -4.78 19.16 -5.33
C GLU A 44 -5.29 20.04 -4.18
N ASP A 45 -6.33 19.59 -3.48
CA ASP A 45 -6.92 20.30 -2.34
C ASP A 45 -6.02 20.28 -1.09
N ILE A 46 -5.06 19.36 -1.01
CA ILE A 46 -4.12 19.26 0.11
C ILE A 46 -2.65 19.46 -0.26
N VAL A 47 -2.31 19.55 -1.56
CA VAL A 47 -0.90 19.61 -2.00
C VAL A 47 -0.14 20.82 -1.45
N ASN A 48 -0.83 21.93 -1.19
CA ASN A 48 -0.25 23.14 -0.61
C ASN A 48 -0.37 23.21 0.93
N ASN A 49 -0.88 22.17 1.57
CA ASN A 49 -0.99 22.14 3.02
C ASN A 49 0.37 21.81 3.65
N SER A 50 0.81 22.57 4.65
CA SER A 50 2.10 22.36 5.33
C SER A 50 2.25 20.97 5.99
N LEU A 51 1.15 20.29 6.26
CA LEU A 51 1.12 18.94 6.81
C LEU A 51 1.20 17.85 5.71
N PHE A 52 1.16 18.20 4.43
CA PHE A 52 1.29 17.28 3.33
C PHE A 52 2.56 17.57 2.53
N THR A 53 3.34 16.53 2.24
CA THR A 53 4.49 16.59 1.34
C THR A 53 4.34 15.50 0.30
N PHE A 54 4.45 15.86 -0.98
CA PHE A 54 4.32 14.94 -2.10
C PHE A 54 5.65 14.78 -2.84
N TYR A 55 5.96 13.52 -3.18
CA TYR A 55 7.07 13.17 -4.07
C TYR A 55 6.55 12.35 -5.25
N GLN A 56 6.94 12.74 -6.47
CA GLN A 56 6.66 11.93 -7.64
C GLN A 56 7.76 10.86 -7.76
N TYR A 57 7.56 9.74 -7.07
CA TYR A 57 8.53 8.64 -6.97
C TYR A 57 7.87 7.30 -7.33
N ASP A 58 8.68 6.42 -7.93
CA ASP A 58 8.31 5.04 -8.21
C ASP A 58 8.81 4.11 -7.09
N ILE A 59 7.91 3.31 -6.53
CA ILE A 59 8.23 2.32 -5.48
C ILE A 59 9.27 1.29 -5.96
N ASN A 60 9.45 1.13 -7.27
CA ASN A 60 10.41 0.21 -7.87
C ASN A 60 11.79 0.85 -8.12
N ASP A 61 11.96 2.14 -7.88
CA ASP A 61 13.22 2.88 -8.10
C ASP A 61 14.00 3.00 -6.79
N ASN A 62 15.09 2.25 -6.67
CA ASN A 62 15.93 2.22 -5.48
C ASN A 62 16.48 3.61 -5.11
N ALA A 63 16.91 4.42 -6.08
CA ALA A 63 17.49 5.73 -5.79
C ALA A 63 16.44 6.71 -5.26
N GLN A 64 15.22 6.65 -5.79
CA GLN A 64 14.10 7.46 -5.30
C GLN A 64 13.66 6.99 -3.90
N MET A 65 13.65 5.67 -3.64
CA MET A 65 13.34 5.14 -2.31
C MET A 65 14.42 5.52 -1.28
N ASP A 66 15.69 5.52 -1.65
CA ASP A 66 16.78 5.99 -0.79
C ASP A 66 16.65 7.49 -0.48
N SER A 67 16.27 8.30 -1.46
CA SER A 67 15.99 9.72 -1.26
C SER A 67 14.81 9.94 -0.32
N LEU A 68 13.71 9.21 -0.52
CA LEU A 68 12.54 9.24 0.36
C LEU A 68 12.91 8.87 1.82
N LYS A 69 13.73 7.83 1.99
CA LYS A 69 14.24 7.40 3.29
C LYS A 69 14.96 8.53 4.03
N GLN A 70 15.82 9.27 3.33
CA GLN A 70 16.56 10.40 3.92
C GLN A 70 15.61 11.54 4.35
N GLU A 71 14.59 11.86 3.54
CA GLU A 71 13.62 12.89 3.89
C GLU A 71 12.78 12.50 5.13
N ILE A 72 12.36 11.24 5.22
CA ILE A 72 11.63 10.74 6.40
C ILE A 72 12.52 10.81 7.65
N GLN A 73 13.80 10.45 7.54
CA GLN A 73 14.72 10.51 8.68
C GLN A 73 14.94 11.93 9.22
N LYS A 74 14.88 12.95 8.36
CA LYS A 74 14.98 14.37 8.79
C LYS A 74 13.75 14.81 9.59
N GLU A 75 12.58 14.27 9.27
CA GLU A 75 11.32 14.72 9.88
C GLU A 75 10.89 13.89 11.09
N LYS A 76 11.13 12.56 11.08
CA LYS A 76 10.52 11.62 12.04
C LYS A 76 10.67 11.99 13.50
N GLY A 77 11.79 12.60 13.91
CA GLY A 77 12.05 13.00 15.29
C GLY A 77 11.14 14.09 15.85
N GLN A 78 10.32 14.73 15.01
CA GLN A 78 9.38 15.78 15.38
C GLN A 78 7.97 15.23 15.71
N TYR A 79 7.73 13.93 15.51
CA TYR A 79 6.41 13.30 15.59
C TYR A 79 6.40 12.16 16.61
N GLY A 80 5.20 11.74 17.03
CA GLY A 80 5.01 10.65 17.98
C GLY A 80 5.29 9.29 17.35
N LEU A 81 4.36 8.82 16.51
CA LEU A 81 4.51 7.56 15.79
C LEU A 81 4.92 7.82 14.35
N LEU A 82 5.75 6.92 13.83
CA LEU A 82 6.04 6.78 12.41
C LEU A 82 5.26 5.59 11.85
N VAL A 83 4.33 5.86 10.93
CA VAL A 83 3.42 4.86 10.36
C VAL A 83 3.59 4.80 8.85
N TYR A 84 3.86 3.62 8.33
CA TYR A 84 3.92 3.36 6.89
C TYR A 84 2.63 2.69 6.42
N ILE A 85 2.11 3.13 5.27
CA ILE A 85 0.88 2.59 4.67
C ILE A 85 1.12 2.33 3.20
N ASN A 86 1.04 1.06 2.79
CA ASN A 86 1.20 0.68 1.41
C ASN A 86 -0.14 0.64 0.69
N CYS A 87 -0.41 1.67 -0.13
CA CYS A 87 -1.54 1.71 -1.05
C CYS A 87 -1.11 1.52 -2.52
N ALA A 88 0.21 1.56 -2.81
CA ALA A 88 0.71 1.37 -4.16
C ALA A 88 0.46 -0.07 -4.63
N ALA A 89 -0.18 -0.21 -5.78
CA ALA A 89 -0.39 -1.48 -6.43
C ALA A 89 -0.84 -1.31 -7.89
N VAL A 90 -0.51 -2.28 -8.73
CA VAL A 90 -1.12 -2.47 -10.03
C VAL A 90 -2.42 -3.24 -9.80
N VAL A 91 -3.58 -2.58 -9.98
CA VAL A 91 -4.91 -3.12 -9.60
C VAL A 91 -5.88 -3.28 -10.77
N HIS A 92 -5.59 -2.73 -11.95
CA HIS A 92 -6.47 -2.82 -13.10
C HIS A 92 -6.36 -4.18 -13.79
N THR A 93 -7.50 -4.78 -14.10
CA THR A 93 -7.59 -6.14 -14.67
C THR A 93 -6.81 -6.31 -15.97
N GLU A 94 -6.77 -5.28 -16.82
CA GLU A 94 -5.99 -5.30 -18.07
C GLU A 94 -4.48 -5.46 -17.81
N HIS A 95 -3.99 -5.02 -16.66
CA HIS A 95 -2.56 -5.12 -16.30
C HIS A 95 -2.20 -6.47 -15.66
N PHE A 96 -3.17 -7.27 -15.23
CA PHE A 96 -2.89 -8.60 -14.69
C PHE A 96 -2.30 -9.56 -15.72
N TYR A 97 -2.50 -9.29 -17.01
CA TYR A 97 -1.83 -10.00 -18.10
C TYR A 97 -0.31 -9.72 -18.14
N HIS A 98 0.14 -8.65 -17.54
CA HIS A 98 1.56 -8.30 -17.41
C HIS A 98 2.11 -8.75 -16.05
N VAL A 99 2.17 -10.05 -15.82
CA VAL A 99 2.52 -10.68 -14.54
C VAL A 99 3.82 -10.11 -13.96
N ASN A 100 4.86 -9.92 -14.78
CA ASN A 100 6.13 -9.37 -14.32
C ASN A 100 5.97 -7.97 -13.71
N ARG A 101 5.21 -7.06 -14.35
CA ARG A 101 4.97 -5.71 -13.82
C ARG A 101 4.18 -5.77 -12.53
N THR A 102 3.09 -6.57 -12.52
CA THR A 102 2.26 -6.76 -11.33
C THR A 102 3.08 -7.31 -10.17
N PHE A 103 3.90 -8.32 -10.41
CA PHE A 103 4.77 -8.91 -9.40
C PHE A 103 5.83 -7.90 -8.92
N THR A 104 6.51 -7.20 -9.83
CA THR A 104 7.55 -6.22 -9.47
C THR A 104 6.97 -5.15 -8.54
N THR A 105 5.84 -4.55 -8.89
CA THR A 105 5.25 -3.48 -8.07
C THR A 105 4.58 -4.01 -6.81
N ASN A 106 3.70 -5.02 -6.96
CA ASN A 106 2.84 -5.45 -5.86
C ASN A 106 3.58 -6.30 -4.82
N VAL A 107 4.68 -6.95 -5.20
CA VAL A 107 5.44 -7.84 -4.31
C VAL A 107 6.80 -7.24 -3.97
N LEU A 108 7.67 -7.02 -4.97
CA LEU A 108 9.03 -6.56 -4.72
C LEU A 108 9.08 -5.10 -4.26
N GLY A 109 8.33 -4.20 -4.91
CA GLY A 109 8.25 -2.80 -4.49
C GLY A 109 7.66 -2.66 -3.09
N MET A 110 6.58 -3.41 -2.79
CA MET A 110 6.02 -3.45 -1.43
C MET A 110 7.03 -3.97 -0.41
N LYS A 111 7.78 -5.03 -0.75
CA LYS A 111 8.80 -5.60 0.15
C LYS A 111 9.91 -4.57 0.42
N MET A 112 10.37 -3.86 -0.59
CA MET A 112 11.36 -2.78 -0.44
C MET A 112 10.83 -1.66 0.48
N PHE A 113 9.57 -1.29 0.34
CA PHE A 113 8.94 -0.27 1.18
C PHE A 113 8.77 -0.74 2.64
N LEU A 114 8.50 -2.05 2.86
CA LEU A 114 8.49 -2.66 4.19
C LEU A 114 9.90 -2.64 4.81
N ASP A 115 10.92 -3.02 4.05
CA ASP A 115 12.31 -3.01 4.53
C ASP A 115 12.74 -1.59 4.91
N GLN A 116 12.39 -0.60 4.09
CA GLN A 116 12.64 0.80 4.41
C GLN A 116 11.92 1.24 5.69
N ALA A 117 10.67 0.80 5.92
CA ALA A 117 9.95 1.11 7.14
C ALA A 117 10.69 0.56 8.38
N ILE A 118 11.15 -0.68 8.31
CA ILE A 118 11.93 -1.34 9.39
C ILE A 118 13.24 -0.57 9.63
N GLU A 119 13.99 -0.26 8.58
CA GLU A 119 15.26 0.47 8.66
C GLU A 119 15.08 1.90 9.20
N ASN A 120 13.95 2.53 8.90
CA ASN A 120 13.60 3.84 9.44
C ASN A 120 13.10 3.77 10.89
N GLY A 121 12.94 2.58 11.46
CA GLY A 121 12.40 2.38 12.80
C GLY A 121 10.93 2.80 12.89
N ALA A 122 10.13 2.45 11.91
CA ALA A 122 8.69 2.70 11.94
C ALA A 122 8.02 1.88 13.05
N ASP A 123 7.03 2.50 13.68
CA ASP A 123 6.25 1.84 14.73
C ASP A 123 5.23 0.86 14.16
N ILE A 124 4.62 1.22 13.02
CA ILE A 124 3.52 0.47 12.42
C ILE A 124 3.65 0.44 10.90
N TYR A 125 3.37 -0.72 10.31
CA TYR A 125 3.19 -0.89 8.86
C TYR A 125 1.80 -1.45 8.56
N ILE A 126 1.07 -0.79 7.66
CA ILE A 126 -0.25 -1.22 7.20
C ILE A 126 -0.17 -1.53 5.70
N ASN A 127 -0.55 -2.75 5.33
CA ASN A 127 -0.58 -3.20 3.95
C ASN A 127 -2.01 -3.28 3.42
N CYS A 128 -2.28 -2.63 2.30
CA CYS A 128 -3.54 -2.77 1.58
C CYS A 128 -3.51 -4.06 0.74
N SER A 129 -4.06 -5.13 1.30
CA SER A 129 -4.32 -6.39 0.62
C SER A 129 -5.70 -6.38 -0.06
N THR A 130 -6.25 -7.53 -0.39
CA THR A 130 -7.49 -7.65 -1.17
C THR A 130 -8.31 -8.86 -0.75
N SER A 131 -9.63 -8.77 -0.85
CA SER A 131 -10.53 -9.93 -0.71
C SER A 131 -10.39 -10.95 -1.85
N GLU A 132 -9.73 -10.60 -2.95
CA GLU A 132 -9.43 -11.54 -4.05
C GLU A 132 -8.60 -12.75 -3.57
N VAL A 133 -7.88 -12.64 -2.44
CA VAL A 133 -7.15 -13.77 -1.86
C VAL A 133 -8.08 -14.92 -1.44
N TYR A 134 -9.36 -14.65 -1.13
CA TYR A 134 -10.31 -15.70 -0.76
C TYR A 134 -10.82 -16.54 -1.94
N SER A 135 -10.71 -16.06 -3.16
CA SER A 135 -11.28 -16.61 -4.38
C SER A 135 -12.81 -16.83 -4.36
N MET A 136 -13.42 -16.86 -5.54
CA MET A 136 -14.86 -17.14 -5.69
C MET A 136 -15.24 -18.54 -5.21
N GLN A 137 -14.30 -19.49 -5.23
CA GLN A 137 -14.54 -20.89 -4.84
C GLN A 137 -14.62 -21.09 -3.33
N SER A 138 -14.05 -20.18 -2.55
CA SER A 138 -14.11 -20.19 -1.08
C SER A 138 -15.38 -19.53 -0.54
N TRP A 139 -16.19 -18.92 -1.42
CA TRP A 139 -17.37 -18.19 -1.01
C TRP A 139 -18.49 -19.10 -0.51
N THR A 140 -19.05 -18.76 0.63
CA THR A 140 -20.22 -19.42 1.23
C THR A 140 -21.31 -18.39 1.52
N PRO A 141 -22.61 -18.80 1.67
CA PRO A 141 -23.67 -17.88 2.06
C PRO A 141 -23.41 -17.15 3.39
N ASP A 142 -22.65 -17.77 4.29
CA ASP A 142 -22.29 -17.21 5.59
C ASP A 142 -21.04 -16.31 5.56
N GLY A 143 -20.47 -16.10 4.37
CA GLY A 143 -19.25 -15.35 4.16
C GLY A 143 -17.99 -16.18 4.36
N VAL A 144 -16.83 -15.50 4.33
CA VAL A 144 -15.50 -16.09 4.50
C VAL A 144 -14.81 -15.40 5.67
N LYS A 145 -14.14 -16.18 6.53
CA LYS A 145 -13.34 -15.67 7.65
C LYS A 145 -11.87 -15.55 7.26
N GLU A 146 -11.14 -14.69 7.92
CA GLU A 146 -9.70 -14.50 7.70
C GLU A 146 -8.89 -15.77 7.98
N SER A 147 -9.40 -16.67 8.82
CA SER A 147 -8.79 -17.95 9.19
C SER A 147 -9.12 -19.12 8.28
N ASP A 148 -10.02 -18.91 7.30
CA ASP A 148 -10.45 -19.99 6.41
C ASP A 148 -9.37 -20.33 5.39
N PHE A 149 -9.38 -21.58 4.90
CA PHE A 149 -8.48 -22.02 3.85
C PHE A 149 -8.71 -21.22 2.57
N ILE A 150 -7.62 -20.83 1.92
CA ILE A 150 -7.64 -20.12 0.65
C ILE A 150 -7.56 -21.14 -0.47
N THR A 151 -8.49 -21.04 -1.44
CA THR A 151 -8.49 -21.83 -2.66
C THR A 151 -8.15 -20.93 -3.84
N MET A 152 -7.15 -21.29 -4.64
CA MET A 152 -6.75 -20.52 -5.82
C MET A 152 -6.92 -21.34 -7.09
N SER A 153 -7.34 -20.66 -8.19
CA SER A 153 -7.30 -21.26 -9.52
C SER A 153 -5.87 -21.40 -10.00
N ASP A 154 -5.62 -22.35 -10.88
CA ASP A 154 -4.32 -22.50 -11.52
C ASP A 154 -4.05 -21.38 -12.56
N ALA A 155 -2.82 -21.34 -13.07
CA ALA A 155 -2.38 -20.29 -13.98
C ALA A 155 -3.10 -20.29 -15.35
N GLU A 156 -3.70 -21.40 -15.74
CA GLU A 156 -4.42 -21.53 -17.02
C GLU A 156 -5.84 -20.98 -16.94
N HIS A 157 -6.45 -21.00 -15.76
CA HIS A 157 -7.86 -20.70 -15.58
C HIS A 157 -8.15 -19.29 -15.04
N SER A 158 -7.17 -18.60 -14.47
CA SER A 158 -7.40 -17.25 -13.96
C SER A 158 -6.14 -16.40 -13.86
N GLN A 159 -6.11 -15.33 -14.63
CA GLN A 159 -5.05 -14.32 -14.56
C GLN A 159 -5.16 -13.46 -13.28
N ARG A 160 -6.36 -13.30 -12.74
CA ARG A 160 -6.57 -12.65 -11.43
C ARG A 160 -5.84 -13.36 -10.31
N THR A 161 -5.60 -14.68 -10.48
CA THR A 161 -4.83 -15.45 -9.52
C THR A 161 -3.42 -14.91 -9.31
N SER A 162 -2.77 -14.36 -10.34
CA SER A 162 -1.44 -13.74 -10.20
C SER A 162 -1.47 -12.52 -9.27
N TYR A 163 -2.50 -11.69 -9.39
CA TYR A 163 -2.71 -10.54 -8.50
C TYR A 163 -2.98 -10.98 -7.06
N ALA A 164 -3.94 -11.89 -6.87
CA ALA A 164 -4.31 -12.41 -5.55
C ALA A 164 -3.11 -13.10 -4.86
N THR A 165 -2.36 -13.93 -5.61
CA THR A 165 -1.16 -14.61 -5.11
C THR A 165 -0.07 -13.60 -4.70
N GLY A 166 0.15 -12.57 -5.50
CA GLY A 166 1.09 -11.51 -5.18
C GLY A 166 0.69 -10.76 -3.91
N LYS A 167 -0.58 -10.40 -3.76
CA LYS A 167 -1.08 -9.78 -2.54
C LYS A 167 -0.98 -10.70 -1.31
N LEU A 168 -1.29 -11.98 -1.47
CA LEU A 168 -1.11 -12.96 -0.38
C LEU A 168 0.37 -13.08 0.04
N MET A 169 1.31 -13.07 -0.91
CA MET A 169 2.75 -13.07 -0.59
C MET A 169 3.13 -11.86 0.27
N THR A 170 2.54 -10.69 0.02
CA THR A 170 2.81 -9.51 0.86
C THR A 170 2.33 -9.68 2.30
N GLU A 171 1.24 -10.41 2.51
CA GLU A 171 0.75 -10.72 3.86
C GLU A 171 1.75 -11.60 4.64
N PHE A 172 2.39 -12.55 3.95
CA PHE A 172 3.45 -13.36 4.56
C PHE A 172 4.67 -12.52 4.96
N PHE A 173 5.10 -11.57 4.14
CA PHE A 173 6.20 -10.67 4.50
C PHE A 173 5.88 -9.83 5.75
N ILE A 174 4.64 -9.32 5.86
CA ILE A 174 4.21 -8.58 7.05
C ILE A 174 4.20 -9.50 8.28
N LYS A 175 3.61 -10.69 8.13
CA LYS A 175 3.53 -11.66 9.22
C LYS A 175 4.91 -12.03 9.74
N ASP A 176 5.84 -12.33 8.84
CA ASP A 176 7.23 -12.65 9.16
C ASP A 176 7.92 -11.51 9.93
N ALA A 177 7.84 -10.28 9.43
CA ALA A 177 8.42 -9.12 10.09
C ALA A 177 7.83 -8.84 11.48
N VAL A 178 6.52 -9.10 11.65
CA VAL A 178 5.82 -8.95 12.94
C VAL A 178 6.23 -10.06 13.91
N ASP A 179 6.28 -11.32 13.47
CA ASP A 179 6.68 -12.46 14.28
C ASP A 179 8.14 -12.34 14.77
N GLU A 180 9.01 -11.77 13.94
CA GLU A 180 10.39 -11.46 14.32
C GLU A 180 10.52 -10.22 15.21
N GLY A 181 9.44 -9.53 15.51
CA GLY A 181 9.43 -8.33 16.36
C GLY A 181 10.07 -7.09 15.71
N LYS A 182 10.26 -7.10 14.39
CA LYS A 182 10.90 -6.00 13.65
C LYS A 182 10.00 -4.77 13.53
N ILE A 183 8.69 -4.98 13.45
CA ILE A 183 7.69 -3.93 13.29
C ILE A 183 6.33 -4.43 13.78
N LYS A 184 5.44 -3.52 14.18
CA LYS A 184 4.01 -3.85 14.33
C LYS A 184 3.32 -3.64 12.99
N GLY A 185 2.38 -4.51 12.63
CA GLY A 185 1.71 -4.34 11.35
C GLY A 185 0.55 -5.28 11.13
N CYS A 186 -0.21 -4.99 10.08
CA CYS A 186 -1.30 -5.84 9.61
C CYS A 186 -1.52 -5.67 8.10
N SER A 187 -2.18 -6.64 7.50
CA SER A 187 -2.73 -6.54 6.15
C SER A 187 -4.25 -6.39 6.23
N ILE A 188 -4.80 -5.43 5.48
CA ILE A 188 -6.24 -5.19 5.38
C ILE A 188 -6.71 -5.73 4.03
N ARG A 189 -7.56 -6.74 4.02
CA ARG A 189 -8.15 -7.33 2.82
C ARG A 189 -9.38 -6.54 2.42
N PHE A 190 -9.17 -5.53 1.57
CA PHE A 190 -10.27 -4.71 1.07
C PHE A 190 -11.21 -5.53 0.18
N ALA A 191 -12.52 -5.37 0.39
CA ALA A 191 -13.53 -5.67 -0.63
C ALA A 191 -13.46 -4.63 -1.76
N ASN A 192 -14.31 -4.77 -2.78
CA ASN A 192 -14.35 -3.79 -3.86
C ASN A 192 -14.69 -2.40 -3.30
N VAL A 193 -13.80 -1.45 -3.56
CA VAL A 193 -13.96 -0.06 -3.17
C VAL A 193 -14.25 0.75 -4.43
N TYR A 194 -15.06 1.78 -4.32
CA TYR A 194 -15.35 2.74 -5.39
C TYR A 194 -15.26 4.17 -4.86
N SER A 195 -14.89 5.10 -5.72
CA SER A 195 -14.74 6.52 -5.38
C SER A 195 -15.00 7.40 -6.59
N LYS A 196 -15.41 8.65 -6.34
CA LYS A 196 -15.49 9.69 -7.37
C LYS A 196 -14.14 10.03 -8.01
N ASN A 197 -13.04 9.69 -7.34
CA ASN A 197 -11.67 9.93 -7.78
C ASN A 197 -11.06 8.70 -8.47
N GLU A 198 -11.85 7.70 -8.80
CA GLU A 198 -11.39 6.55 -9.56
C GLU A 198 -11.18 6.98 -11.01
N LEU A 199 -9.94 6.87 -11.48
CA LEU A 199 -9.57 7.15 -12.87
C LEU A 199 -9.47 5.82 -13.61
N TYR A 200 -10.27 5.63 -14.66
CA TYR A 200 -10.24 4.51 -15.59
C TYR A 200 -9.67 4.94 -16.93
#